data_33b244d6bee885bb23c713109d54e4b1
#
_entry.id   33b244d6bee885bb23c713109d54e4b1
#
_cell.length_a   1.000
_cell.length_b   1.000
_cell.length_c   1.000
_cell.angle_alpha   90.00
_cell.angle_beta   90.00
_cell.angle_gamma   90.00
#
_symmetry.space_group_name_H-M   'P 1'
#
loop_
_entity.id
_entity.type
_entity.pdbx_description
1 polymer ?
#
loop_
_entity_poly.entity_id
_entity_poly.type
_entity_poly.pdbx_seq_one_letter_code
_entity_poly.pdbx_strand_id
1 'polypeptide(L)'
;MDKIEDQVLELIGEQAGIDPKEIPLFSKFEDLNLDSVAVVELIFLLEERFNISIPFEGLDESELEKNFYTVSNLINHLKGLVHRNV
;
A
#
# COMPACT_ATOMS: atom_id res chain seq x y z
N MET A 1 -11.42 0.55 15.15
CA MET A 1 -10.18 0.67 14.37
C MET A 1 -10.22 -0.28 13.19
N ASP A 2 -9.73 0.18 12.07
CA ASP A 2 -9.77 -0.57 10.82
C ASP A 2 -8.56 -1.51 10.75
N LYS A 3 -8.80 -2.81 10.75
CA LYS A 3 -7.72 -3.80 10.71
C LYS A 3 -6.91 -3.74 9.42
N ILE A 4 -7.55 -3.38 8.31
CA ILE A 4 -6.87 -3.26 7.02
C ILE A 4 -5.89 -2.10 7.09
N GLU A 5 -6.37 -0.96 7.54
CA GLU A 5 -5.54 0.23 7.68
C GLU A 5 -4.34 -0.02 8.59
N ASP A 6 -4.58 -0.62 9.76
CA ASP A 6 -3.53 -0.90 10.71
C ASP A 6 -2.46 -1.82 10.13
N GLN A 7 -2.86 -2.87 9.42
CA GLN A 7 -1.92 -3.80 8.80
C GLN A 7 -1.14 -3.17 7.66
N VAL A 8 -1.79 -2.34 6.85
CA VAL A 8 -1.11 -1.63 5.77
C VAL A 8 -0.06 -0.69 6.34
N LEU A 9 -0.41 0.08 7.35
CA LEU A 9 0.53 1.00 7.98
C LEU A 9 1.70 0.26 8.62
N GLU A 10 1.45 -0.89 9.21
CA GLU A 10 2.50 -1.71 9.79
C GLU A 10 3.52 -2.15 8.74
N LEU A 11 3.04 -2.64 7.60
CA LEU A 11 3.93 -3.06 6.51
C LEU A 11 4.67 -1.88 5.88
N ILE A 12 4.00 -0.76 5.71
CA ILE A 12 4.66 0.46 5.19
C ILE A 12 5.74 0.90 6.17
N GLY A 13 5.46 0.86 7.45
CA GLY A 13 6.42 1.23 8.48
C GLY A 13 7.66 0.36 8.44
N GLU A 14 7.49 -0.94 8.23
CA GLU A 14 8.61 -1.87 8.11
C GLU A 14 9.48 -1.55 6.89
N GLN A 15 8.87 -1.24 5.77
CA GLN A 15 9.59 -0.91 4.54
C GLN A 15 10.31 0.43 4.63
N ALA A 16 9.67 1.41 5.26
CA ALA A 16 10.19 2.77 5.35
C ALA A 16 11.07 3.01 6.57
N GLY A 17 11.02 2.11 7.55
CA GLY A 17 11.74 2.29 8.81
C GLY A 17 11.12 3.36 9.69
N ILE A 18 9.80 3.49 9.64
CA ILE A 18 9.05 4.52 10.39
C ILE A 18 8.01 3.82 11.26
N ASP A 19 7.76 4.38 12.44
CA ASP A 19 6.70 3.89 13.32
C ASP A 19 5.35 4.03 12.58
N PRO A 20 4.55 2.95 12.50
CA PRO A 20 3.25 3.01 11.83
C PRO A 20 2.35 4.14 12.31
N LYS A 21 2.44 4.50 13.57
CA LYS A 21 1.64 5.59 14.15
C LYS A 21 2.06 6.97 13.65
N GLU A 22 3.26 7.08 13.11
CA GLU A 22 3.80 8.33 12.64
C GLU A 22 3.67 8.53 11.14
N ILE A 23 3.05 7.59 10.44
CA ILE A 23 2.86 7.66 8.99
C ILE A 23 1.62 8.51 8.69
N PRO A 24 1.79 9.68 8.06
CA PRO A 24 0.63 10.49 7.66
C PRO A 24 -0.11 9.80 6.50
N LEU A 25 -1.42 9.70 6.59
CA LEU A 25 -2.23 9.04 5.57
C LEU A 25 -2.15 9.71 4.20
N PHE A 26 -1.88 11.00 4.18
CA PHE A 26 -1.78 11.75 2.93
C PHE A 26 -0.36 11.82 2.38
N SER A 27 0.58 11.14 3.01
CA SER A 27 1.96 11.09 2.52
C SER A 27 2.02 10.31 1.21
N LYS A 28 2.86 10.80 0.31
CA LYS A 28 3.21 10.07 -0.90
C LYS A 28 4.28 9.05 -0.54
N PHE A 29 4.34 7.97 -1.30
CA PHE A 29 5.35 6.95 -1.06
C PHE A 29 6.77 7.52 -1.26
N GLU A 30 6.96 8.41 -2.21
CA GLU A 30 8.26 9.06 -2.40
C GLU A 30 8.67 9.88 -1.19
N ASP A 31 7.71 10.47 -0.46
CA ASP A 31 7.99 11.22 0.76
C ASP A 31 8.48 10.32 1.89
N LEU A 32 8.17 9.03 1.80
CA LEU A 32 8.61 8.03 2.76
C LEU A 32 9.88 7.31 2.29
N ASN A 33 10.51 7.82 1.23
CA ASN A 33 11.69 7.24 0.61
C ASN A 33 11.43 5.83 0.02
N LEU A 34 10.20 5.58 -0.39
CA LEU A 34 9.82 4.33 -1.05
C LEU A 34 9.75 4.58 -2.55
N ASP A 35 10.68 3.98 -3.28
CA ASP A 35 10.69 4.07 -4.74
C ASP A 35 9.71 3.05 -5.35
N SER A 36 9.63 3.00 -6.68
CA SER A 36 8.71 2.11 -7.34
C SER A 36 8.99 0.63 -7.04
N VAL A 37 10.24 0.26 -6.87
CA VAL A 37 10.62 -1.12 -6.51
C VAL A 37 10.11 -1.45 -5.11
N ALA A 38 10.30 -0.56 -4.17
CA ALA A 38 9.83 -0.76 -2.80
C ALA A 38 8.30 -0.85 -2.75
N VAL A 39 7.61 -0.04 -3.55
CA VAL A 39 6.15 -0.08 -3.63
C VAL A 39 5.68 -1.43 -4.19
N VAL A 40 6.35 -1.94 -5.21
CA VAL A 40 6.01 -3.26 -5.78
C VAL A 40 6.22 -4.36 -4.74
N GLU A 41 7.31 -4.31 -3.99
CA GLU A 41 7.56 -5.27 -2.91
C GLU A 41 6.47 -5.18 -1.84
N LEU A 42 6.07 -3.97 -1.49
CA LEU A 42 5.00 -3.74 -0.54
C LEU A 42 3.69 -4.37 -1.02
N ILE A 43 3.38 -4.20 -2.32
CA ILE A 43 2.18 -4.78 -2.91
C ILE A 43 2.20 -6.30 -2.80
N PHE A 44 3.33 -6.95 -3.07
CA PHE A 44 3.46 -8.40 -2.92
C PHE A 44 3.22 -8.83 -1.48
N LEU A 45 3.76 -8.09 -0.51
CA LEU A 45 3.56 -8.39 0.89
C LEU A 45 2.08 -8.25 1.29
N LEU A 46 1.41 -7.27 0.74
CA LEU A 46 -0.01 -7.06 1.01
C LEU A 46 -0.86 -8.17 0.39
N GLU A 47 -0.53 -8.60 -0.82
CA GLU A 47 -1.22 -9.72 -1.45
C GLU A 47 -1.12 -10.99 -0.60
N GLU A 48 0.06 -11.23 -0.08
CA GLU A 48 0.30 -12.39 0.78
C GLU A 48 -0.42 -12.26 2.11
N ARG A 49 -0.35 -11.08 2.73
CA ARG A 49 -0.95 -10.82 4.04
C ARG A 49 -2.47 -10.96 4.02
N PHE A 50 -3.12 -10.44 2.98
CA PHE A 50 -4.58 -10.44 2.86
C PHE A 50 -5.13 -11.55 1.99
N ASN A 51 -4.25 -12.36 1.40
CA ASN A 51 -4.62 -13.45 0.49
C ASN A 51 -5.51 -12.94 -0.65
N ILE A 52 -5.06 -11.88 -1.30
CA ILE A 52 -5.76 -11.25 -2.42
C ILE A 52 -4.79 -11.09 -3.58
N SER A 53 -5.33 -10.80 -4.76
CA SER A 53 -4.53 -10.47 -5.93
C SER A 53 -4.76 -9.01 -6.27
N ILE A 54 -3.69 -8.25 -6.34
CA ILE A 54 -3.75 -6.83 -6.72
C ILE A 54 -3.32 -6.75 -8.18
N PRO A 55 -4.24 -6.42 -9.10
CA PRO A 55 -3.91 -6.41 -10.52
C PRO A 55 -3.07 -5.18 -10.88
N PHE A 56 -1.77 -5.36 -10.94
CA PHE A 56 -0.87 -4.32 -11.40
C PHE A 56 0.00 -4.77 -12.58
N GLU A 57 -0.29 -5.91 -13.15
CA GLU A 57 0.40 -6.38 -14.35
C GLU A 57 0.11 -5.45 -15.51
N GLY A 58 1.16 -5.02 -16.19
CA GLY A 58 1.04 -4.09 -17.28
C GLY A 58 0.94 -2.64 -16.86
N LEU A 59 0.94 -2.35 -15.56
CA LEU A 59 0.98 -0.98 -15.08
C LEU A 59 2.39 -0.43 -15.20
N ASP A 60 2.53 0.76 -15.77
CA ASP A 60 3.80 1.46 -15.79
C ASP A 60 3.93 2.32 -14.53
N GLU A 61 5.05 3.02 -14.38
CA GLU A 61 5.28 3.87 -13.21
C GLU A 61 4.21 4.95 -13.06
N SER A 62 3.75 5.51 -14.17
CA SER A 62 2.70 6.51 -14.17
C SER A 62 1.41 5.97 -13.57
N GLU A 63 1.03 4.76 -13.95
CA GLU A 63 -0.19 4.15 -13.45
C GLU A 63 -0.07 3.74 -12.00
N LEU A 64 1.11 3.29 -11.57
CA LEU A 64 1.36 2.99 -10.17
C LEU A 64 1.25 4.26 -9.33
N GLU A 65 1.82 5.36 -9.79
CA GLU A 65 1.72 6.64 -9.11
C GLU A 65 0.27 7.10 -9.01
N LYS A 66 -0.49 6.90 -10.08
CA LYS A 66 -1.88 7.33 -10.15
C LYS A 66 -2.78 6.56 -9.17
N ASN A 67 -2.59 5.25 -9.10
CA ASN A 67 -3.44 4.37 -8.29
C ASN A 67 -2.94 4.21 -6.86
N PHE A 68 -1.64 4.39 -6.63
CA PHE A 68 -1.02 4.21 -5.33
C PHE A 68 -0.19 5.42 -4.95
N TYR A 69 -0.71 6.60 -5.25
CA TYR A 69 0.02 7.85 -5.07
C TYR A 69 0.27 8.19 -3.60
N THR A 70 -0.73 7.94 -2.76
CA THR A 70 -0.62 8.19 -1.33
C THR A 70 -0.94 6.94 -0.54
N VAL A 71 -0.55 6.94 0.73
CA VAL A 71 -0.89 5.86 1.65
C VAL A 71 -2.41 5.65 1.70
N SER A 72 -3.16 6.74 1.76
CA SER A 72 -4.62 6.69 1.79
C SER A 72 -5.20 6.03 0.54
N ASN A 73 -4.65 6.34 -0.64
CA ASN A 73 -5.10 5.73 -1.88
C ASN A 73 -4.91 4.22 -1.87
N LEU A 74 -3.75 3.77 -1.40
CA LEU A 74 -3.48 2.34 -1.29
C LEU A 74 -4.45 1.65 -0.33
N ILE A 75 -4.67 2.24 0.82
CA ILE A 75 -5.59 1.70 1.82
C ILE A 75 -6.99 1.55 1.24
N ASN A 76 -7.49 2.59 0.58
CA ASN A 76 -8.82 2.57 -0.02
C ASN A 76 -8.94 1.51 -1.11
N HIS A 77 -7.90 1.36 -1.91
CA HIS A 77 -7.87 0.35 -2.96
C HIS A 77 -7.94 -1.06 -2.36
N LEU A 78 -7.16 -1.30 -1.30
CA LEU A 78 -7.17 -2.59 -0.61
C LEU A 78 -8.51 -2.91 0.04
N LYS A 79 -9.14 -1.93 0.65
CA LYS A 79 -10.46 -2.11 1.24
C LYS A 79 -11.46 -2.60 0.22
N GLY A 80 -11.42 -2.02 -0.98
CA GLY A 80 -12.29 -2.46 -2.07
C GLY A 80 -12.04 -3.90 -2.48
N LEU A 81 -10.77 -4.30 -2.59
CA LEU A 81 -10.40 -5.65 -2.98
C LEU A 81 -10.76 -6.68 -1.92
N VAL A 82 -10.49 -6.37 -0.67
CA VAL A 82 -10.80 -7.28 0.44
C VAL A 82 -12.31 -7.50 0.55
N HIS A 83 -13.08 -6.45 0.43
CA HIS A 83 -14.55 -6.56 0.50
C HIS A 83 -15.14 -7.34 -0.67
N ARG A 84 -14.50 -7.31 -1.83
CA ARG A 84 -14.95 -8.08 -2.99
C ARG A 84 -14.76 -9.57 -2.83
N ASN A 85 -13.82 -9.98 -2.00
CA ASN A 85 -13.47 -11.39 -1.82
C ASN A 85 -14.20 -12.06 -0.65
N VAL A 86 -15.13 -11.36 -0.06
CA VAL A 86 -15.91 -11.86 1.06
C VAL A 86 -17.19 -12.55 0.57
#